data_4e28a862114aef178b9e06ac9c94d6bb
#
_entry.id   4e28a862114aef178b9e06ac9c94d6bb
#
_cell.length_a   1.000
_cell.length_b   1.000
_cell.length_c   1.000
_cell.angle_alpha   90.00
_cell.angle_beta   90.00
_cell.angle_gamma   90.00
#
_symmetry.space_group_name_H-M   'P 1'
#
loop_
_entity.id
_entity.type
_entity.pdbx_description
1 polymer ?
#
loop_
_entity_poly.entity_id
_entity_poly.type
_entity_poly.pdbx_seq_one_letter_code
_entity_poly.pdbx_strand_id
1 'polypeptide(L)'
;MKKNARSSAGDATQPADERSFFADLLPQAPSLPDTDSVTAEAHYLGHRDRLRTRYREHGDTALADYEILEMLLFRLIPRKDTKPIAKALLARFGTLAGVFGAPLALLQEVKGVGEAVALDLKLVSTIGHRTLKSDLRKKHILSSWSAVIEYCHAAMAYETKEQFRILFSPFLFRLRFN
;
A
#
# COMPACT_ATOMS: atom_id res chain seq x y z
N MET A 1 -80.07 3.22 28.08
CA MET A 1 -80.58 4.51 28.68
C MET A 1 -79.54 5.60 28.41
N LYS A 2 -80.05 6.66 27.72
CA LYS A 2 -79.61 8.07 27.81
C LYS A 2 -78.12 8.36 27.40
N LYS A 3 -77.89 9.11 26.46
CA LYS A 3 -78.23 10.40 25.79
C LYS A 3 -76.93 11.14 25.54
N ASN A 4 -76.73 11.43 24.29
CA ASN A 4 -76.50 12.75 23.70
C ASN A 4 -75.64 13.78 24.48
N ALA A 5 -74.60 14.29 23.78
CA ALA A 5 -74.61 15.71 23.37
C ALA A 5 -73.49 16.00 22.36
N ARG A 6 -73.87 16.64 21.29
CA ARG A 6 -73.05 17.36 20.27
C ARG A 6 -72.37 18.56 20.93
N SER A 7 -71.20 18.90 20.51
CA SER A 7 -70.86 20.32 20.32
C SER A 7 -69.77 20.44 19.25
N SER A 8 -70.13 21.21 18.31
CA SER A 8 -69.46 21.76 17.14
C SER A 8 -68.41 22.82 17.55
N ALA A 9 -67.61 23.08 16.58
CA ALA A 9 -66.95 24.33 16.23
C ALA A 9 -65.45 24.38 16.48
N GLY A 10 -64.79 24.73 15.42
CA GLY A 10 -63.63 25.51 15.39
C GLY A 10 -62.67 25.13 14.23
N ASP A 11 -63.10 25.42 13.01
CA ASP A 11 -62.22 25.62 11.87
C ASP A 11 -61.37 26.86 12.17
N ALA A 12 -60.11 26.62 12.50
CA ALA A 12 -59.09 27.66 12.58
C ALA A 12 -58.05 27.35 11.48
N THR A 13 -58.34 27.87 10.29
CA THR A 13 -57.40 28.04 9.21
C THR A 13 -56.17 28.82 9.73
N GLN A 14 -55.09 28.12 9.96
CA GLN A 14 -53.80 28.76 10.23
C GLN A 14 -53.33 29.44 8.93
N PRO A 15 -52.86 30.71 8.99
CA PRO A 15 -52.30 31.36 7.85
C PRO A 15 -51.02 30.63 7.44
N ALA A 16 -50.94 30.29 6.16
CA ALA A 16 -49.72 29.75 5.55
C ALA A 16 -48.55 30.66 5.88
N ASP A 17 -47.53 30.05 6.47
CA ASP A 17 -46.28 30.72 6.87
C ASP A 17 -45.58 31.24 5.62
N GLU A 18 -45.73 32.53 5.33
CA GLU A 18 -45.11 33.22 4.19
C GLU A 18 -43.56 33.11 4.22
N ARG A 19 -42.99 32.72 5.35
CA ARG A 19 -41.53 32.50 5.51
C ARG A 19 -41.05 31.28 4.76
N SER A 20 -41.87 30.29 4.53
CA SER A 20 -41.52 29.06 3.81
C SER A 20 -41.39 29.33 2.28
N PHE A 21 -42.19 30.23 1.74
CA PHE A 21 -42.20 30.53 0.31
C PHE A 21 -40.93 31.29 -0.17
N PHE A 22 -40.34 32.12 0.71
CA PHE A 22 -39.12 32.85 0.38
C PHE A 22 -37.84 32.04 0.57
N ALA A 23 -37.89 30.94 1.33
CA ALA A 23 -36.73 30.08 1.55
C ALA A 23 -36.30 29.29 0.27
N ASP A 24 -37.28 28.99 -0.59
CA ASP A 24 -37.03 28.26 -1.86
C ASP A 24 -36.57 29.18 -3.02
N LEU A 25 -36.66 30.48 -2.86
CA LEU A 25 -36.31 31.46 -3.90
C LEU A 25 -34.86 32.02 -3.75
N LEU A 26 -34.18 31.70 -2.66
CA LEU A 26 -32.79 32.09 -2.51
C LEU A 26 -31.91 31.04 -3.21
N PRO A 27 -31.00 31.49 -4.12
CA PRO A 27 -30.03 30.58 -4.69
C PRO A 27 -29.25 29.95 -3.53
N GLN A 28 -29.30 28.63 -3.39
CA GLN A 28 -28.50 27.92 -2.41
C GLN A 28 -27.05 28.25 -2.66
N ALA A 29 -26.40 28.86 -1.70
CA ALA A 29 -24.98 29.11 -1.74
C ALA A 29 -24.29 27.76 -2.00
N PRO A 30 -23.30 27.71 -2.92
CA PRO A 30 -22.58 26.47 -3.14
C PRO A 30 -22.01 26.03 -1.81
N SER A 31 -22.34 24.79 -1.41
CA SER A 31 -21.78 24.16 -0.21
C SER A 31 -20.25 24.25 -0.33
N LEU A 32 -19.63 24.97 0.58
CA LEU A 32 -18.18 25.01 0.67
C LEU A 32 -17.68 23.55 0.79
N PRO A 33 -16.66 23.17 0.03
CA PRO A 33 -16.09 21.83 0.16
C PRO A 33 -15.66 21.63 1.61
N ASP A 34 -15.99 20.47 2.18
CA ASP A 34 -15.67 20.11 3.55
C ASP A 34 -14.21 20.43 3.83
N THR A 35 -13.97 21.34 4.76
CA THR A 35 -12.63 21.84 5.14
C THR A 35 -11.72 20.69 5.60
N ASP A 36 -12.32 19.59 6.07
CA ASP A 36 -11.61 18.39 6.53
C ASP A 36 -10.97 17.60 5.39
N SER A 37 -11.57 17.59 4.20
CA SER A 37 -11.00 16.91 3.03
C SER A 37 -9.80 17.65 2.46
N VAL A 38 -9.85 18.98 2.44
CA VAL A 38 -8.77 19.84 1.93
C VAL A 38 -7.55 19.82 2.86
N THR A 39 -7.78 19.80 4.17
CA THR A 39 -6.69 19.71 5.17
C THR A 39 -6.04 18.33 5.17
N ALA A 40 -6.80 17.26 5.01
CA ALA A 40 -6.27 15.90 4.89
C ALA A 40 -5.40 15.73 3.62
N GLU A 41 -5.84 16.27 2.48
CA GLU A 41 -5.06 16.24 1.24
C GLU A 41 -3.75 17.04 1.34
N ALA A 42 -3.78 18.21 1.95
CA ALA A 42 -2.56 19.02 2.17
C ALA A 42 -1.56 18.33 3.11
N HIS A 43 -2.05 17.61 4.13
CA HIS A 43 -1.22 16.96 5.13
C HIS A 43 -0.39 15.80 4.56
N TYR A 44 -0.98 14.92 3.72
CA TYR A 44 -0.21 13.81 3.16
C TYR A 44 0.73 14.23 2.01
N LEU A 45 0.42 15.30 1.27
CA LEU A 45 1.34 15.86 0.27
C LEU A 45 2.62 16.37 0.95
N GLY A 46 2.51 17.16 2.00
CA GLY A 46 3.68 17.61 2.77
C GLY A 46 4.44 16.46 3.43
N HIS A 47 3.76 15.39 3.84
CA HIS A 47 4.40 14.19 4.36
C HIS A 47 5.24 13.45 3.30
N ARG A 48 4.71 13.31 2.08
CA ARG A 48 5.43 12.68 0.98
C ARG A 48 6.73 13.41 0.63
N ASP A 49 6.71 14.72 0.63
CA ASP A 49 7.91 15.52 0.33
C ASP A 49 8.94 15.44 1.46
N ARG A 50 8.51 15.49 2.71
CA ARG A 50 9.40 15.27 3.86
C ARG A 50 10.08 13.91 3.82
N LEU A 51 9.34 12.85 3.46
CA LEU A 51 9.87 11.50 3.38
C LEU A 51 10.91 11.37 2.25
N ARG A 52 10.63 11.94 1.08
CA ARG A 52 11.57 12.01 -0.05
C ARG A 52 12.83 12.80 0.29
N THR A 53 12.68 13.93 0.99
CA THR A 53 13.81 14.75 1.43
C THR A 53 14.70 13.97 2.39
N ARG A 54 14.10 13.30 3.38
CA ARG A 54 14.85 12.47 4.34
C ARG A 54 15.59 11.32 3.65
N TYR A 55 14.98 10.66 2.68
CA TYR A 55 15.63 9.63 1.87
C TYR A 55 16.81 10.18 1.06
N ARG A 56 16.63 11.34 0.42
CA ARG A 56 17.67 11.98 -0.38
C ARG A 56 18.87 12.45 0.44
N GLU A 57 18.65 12.94 1.65
CA GLU A 57 19.70 13.47 2.52
C GLU A 57 20.44 12.41 3.31
N HIS A 58 19.75 11.35 3.72
CA HIS A 58 20.28 10.37 4.67
C HIS A 58 20.27 8.92 4.15
N GLY A 59 19.74 8.67 2.97
CA GLY A 59 19.68 7.35 2.37
C GLY A 59 18.60 6.43 2.97
N ASP A 60 18.73 5.14 2.66
CA ASP A 60 17.78 4.09 3.06
C ASP A 60 17.79 3.79 4.56
N THR A 61 18.95 3.92 5.21
CA THR A 61 19.13 3.64 6.65
C THR A 61 18.33 4.59 7.56
N ALA A 62 17.92 5.76 7.05
CA ALA A 62 17.13 6.74 7.79
C ALA A 62 15.62 6.44 7.77
N LEU A 63 15.18 5.44 7.02
CA LEU A 63 13.80 5.08 6.85
C LEU A 63 13.50 3.71 7.45
N ALA A 64 12.35 3.60 8.11
CA ALA A 64 11.82 2.31 8.50
C ALA A 64 11.22 1.57 7.29
N ASP A 65 11.12 0.25 7.35
CA ASP A 65 10.60 -0.59 6.27
C ASP A 65 9.23 -0.13 5.73
N TYR A 66 8.33 0.29 6.65
CA TYR A 66 7.01 0.79 6.22
C TYR A 66 7.12 2.12 5.46
N GLU A 67 8.12 2.96 5.73
CA GLU A 67 8.34 4.23 5.05
C GLU A 67 8.92 4.02 3.65
N ILE A 68 9.81 3.04 3.49
CA ILE A 68 10.33 2.62 2.18
C ILE A 68 9.18 2.10 1.31
N LEU A 69 8.33 1.23 1.88
CA LEU A 69 7.17 0.69 1.19
C LEU A 69 6.16 1.81 0.87
N GLU A 70 5.94 2.73 1.78
CA GLU A 70 5.08 3.90 1.59
C GLU A 70 5.57 4.77 0.43
N MET A 71 6.88 5.03 0.34
CA MET A 71 7.47 5.79 -0.78
C MET A 71 7.23 5.12 -2.14
N LEU A 72 7.30 3.81 -2.22
CA LEU A 72 6.95 3.07 -3.43
C LEU A 72 5.47 3.26 -3.76
N LEU A 73 4.60 3.09 -2.77
CA LEU A 73 3.15 3.22 -2.93
C LEU A 73 2.71 4.64 -3.32
N PHE A 74 3.48 5.70 -3.01
CA PHE A 74 3.17 7.06 -3.46
C PHE A 74 3.02 7.19 -4.97
N ARG A 75 3.76 6.39 -5.72
CA ARG A 75 3.73 6.40 -7.19
C ARG A 75 2.56 5.58 -7.72
N LEU A 76 2.21 4.51 -7.02
CA LEU A 76 1.18 3.57 -7.42
C LEU A 76 -0.22 4.06 -7.02
N ILE A 77 -0.31 4.83 -5.93
CA ILE A 77 -1.57 5.33 -5.36
C ILE A 77 -1.42 6.85 -5.09
N PRO A 78 -1.56 7.71 -6.13
CA PRO A 78 -1.18 9.12 -6.02
C PRO A 78 -2.10 9.96 -5.11
N ARG A 79 -3.38 9.60 -4.99
CA ARG A 79 -4.40 10.43 -4.34
C ARG A 79 -4.88 9.95 -2.97
N LYS A 80 -4.27 8.92 -2.39
CA LYS A 80 -4.69 8.34 -1.11
C LYS A 80 -3.54 8.34 -0.11
N ASP A 81 -3.86 8.33 1.17
CA ASP A 81 -2.89 8.02 2.21
C ASP A 81 -2.44 6.56 2.08
N THR A 82 -1.14 6.38 1.85
CA THR A 82 -0.52 5.08 1.63
C THR A 82 0.10 4.48 2.89
N LYS A 83 0.24 5.27 3.95
CA LYS A 83 0.80 4.82 5.23
C LYS A 83 0.02 3.66 5.87
N PRO A 84 -1.33 3.69 5.92
CA PRO A 84 -2.09 2.56 6.44
C PRO A 84 -1.91 1.29 5.61
N ILE A 85 -1.80 1.43 4.27
CA ILE A 85 -1.62 0.30 3.35
C ILE A 85 -0.23 -0.32 3.56
N ALA A 86 0.82 0.49 3.64
CA ALA A 86 2.18 0.03 3.91
C ALA A 86 2.27 -0.74 5.24
N LYS A 87 1.66 -0.19 6.30
CA LYS A 87 1.61 -0.86 7.60
C LYS A 87 0.81 -2.16 7.57
N ALA A 88 -0.32 -2.21 6.85
CA ALA A 88 -1.13 -3.42 6.72
C ALA A 88 -0.38 -4.53 5.96
N LEU A 89 0.36 -4.18 4.92
CA LEU A 89 1.21 -5.11 4.18
C LEU A 89 2.30 -5.70 5.09
N LEU A 90 3.02 -4.87 5.84
CA LEU A 90 4.05 -5.35 6.75
C LEU A 90 3.49 -6.12 7.94
N ALA A 91 2.34 -5.72 8.48
CA ALA A 91 1.66 -6.48 9.54
C ALA A 91 1.29 -7.89 9.09
N ARG A 92 0.90 -8.06 7.81
CA ARG A 92 0.51 -9.35 7.25
C ARG A 92 1.68 -10.22 6.84
N PHE A 93 2.71 -9.65 6.24
CA PHE A 93 3.82 -10.41 5.64
C PHE A 93 5.13 -10.31 6.43
N GLY A 94 5.17 -9.55 7.50
CA GLY A 94 6.27 -9.44 8.46
C GLY A 94 7.39 -8.52 8.02
N THR A 95 7.93 -8.69 6.82
CA THR A 95 9.11 -7.98 6.30
C THR A 95 8.88 -7.46 4.89
N LEU A 96 9.73 -6.54 4.42
CA LEU A 96 9.73 -6.11 3.00
C LEU A 96 9.92 -7.31 2.06
N ALA A 97 10.82 -8.22 2.41
CA ALA A 97 11.04 -9.43 1.65
C ALA A 97 9.78 -10.31 1.59
N GLY A 98 9.06 -10.45 2.70
CA GLY A 98 7.78 -11.14 2.76
C GLY A 98 6.72 -10.49 1.88
N VAL A 99 6.62 -9.15 1.88
CA VAL A 99 5.70 -8.41 1.00
C VAL A 99 6.01 -8.66 -0.47
N PHE A 100 7.27 -8.49 -0.88
CA PHE A 100 7.67 -8.65 -2.28
C PHE A 100 7.66 -10.12 -2.74
N GLY A 101 7.87 -11.07 -1.83
CA GLY A 101 7.78 -12.51 -2.09
C GLY A 101 6.35 -13.04 -2.19
N ALA A 102 5.39 -12.37 -1.55
CA ALA A 102 4.02 -12.84 -1.43
C ALA A 102 3.34 -13.13 -2.80
N PRO A 103 2.49 -14.15 -2.89
CA PRO A 103 1.67 -14.41 -4.07
C PRO A 103 0.74 -13.24 -4.39
N LEU A 104 0.47 -13.02 -5.68
CA LEU A 104 -0.38 -11.92 -6.17
C LEU A 104 -1.76 -11.90 -5.49
N ALA A 105 -2.39 -13.07 -5.37
CA ALA A 105 -3.71 -13.20 -4.75
C ALA A 105 -3.71 -12.74 -3.28
N LEU A 106 -2.68 -13.08 -2.51
CA LEU A 106 -2.58 -12.68 -1.11
C LEU A 106 -2.30 -11.17 -0.94
N LEU A 107 -1.57 -10.56 -1.86
CA LEU A 107 -1.38 -9.11 -1.88
C LEU A 107 -2.69 -8.37 -2.10
N GLN A 108 -3.53 -8.86 -3.00
CA GLN A 108 -4.83 -8.27 -3.33
C GLN A 108 -5.86 -8.35 -2.19
N GLU A 109 -5.70 -9.27 -1.24
CA GLU A 109 -6.55 -9.35 -0.06
C GLU A 109 -6.32 -8.19 0.92
N VAL A 110 -5.20 -7.45 0.79
CA VAL A 110 -4.93 -6.28 1.62
C VAL A 110 -5.77 -5.10 1.13
N LYS A 111 -6.58 -4.54 2.00
CA LYS A 111 -7.44 -3.39 1.67
C LYS A 111 -6.63 -2.23 1.09
N GLY A 112 -6.98 -1.83 -0.13
CA GLY A 112 -6.31 -0.75 -0.85
C GLY A 112 -5.24 -1.20 -1.83
N VAL A 113 -4.95 -2.50 -1.90
CA VAL A 113 -4.05 -3.11 -2.88
C VAL A 113 -4.88 -3.74 -3.99
N GLY A 114 -5.02 -3.03 -5.10
CA GLY A 114 -5.63 -3.57 -6.32
C GLY A 114 -4.64 -4.40 -7.14
N GLU A 115 -5.13 -5.02 -8.21
CA GLU A 115 -4.33 -5.85 -9.12
C GLU A 115 -3.09 -5.12 -9.65
N ALA A 116 -3.25 -3.88 -10.13
CA ALA A 116 -2.15 -3.07 -10.65
C ALA A 116 -1.06 -2.86 -9.58
N VAL A 117 -1.43 -2.49 -8.36
CA VAL A 117 -0.49 -2.28 -7.25
C VAL A 117 0.23 -3.58 -6.90
N ALA A 118 -0.49 -4.70 -6.86
CA ALA A 118 0.09 -6.01 -6.57
C ALA A 118 1.07 -6.44 -7.67
N LEU A 119 0.76 -6.20 -8.95
CA LEU A 119 1.67 -6.43 -10.08
C LEU A 119 2.93 -5.58 -9.99
N ASP A 120 2.81 -4.30 -9.64
CA ASP A 120 3.95 -3.41 -9.49
C ASP A 120 4.87 -3.84 -8.34
N LEU A 121 4.30 -4.30 -7.21
CA LEU A 121 5.08 -4.90 -6.12
C LEU A 121 5.85 -6.14 -6.60
N LYS A 122 5.23 -7.00 -7.40
CA LYS A 122 5.89 -8.17 -8.00
C LYS A 122 6.96 -7.77 -9.02
N LEU A 123 6.76 -6.69 -9.76
CA LEU A 123 7.75 -6.16 -10.69
C LEU A 123 9.02 -5.71 -9.96
N VAL A 124 8.89 -5.00 -8.82
CA VAL A 124 10.03 -4.61 -7.98
C VAL A 124 10.82 -5.84 -7.52
N SER A 125 10.12 -6.89 -7.05
CA SER A 125 10.74 -8.17 -6.71
C SER A 125 11.52 -8.76 -7.89
N THR A 126 10.91 -8.78 -9.05
CA THR A 126 11.54 -9.32 -10.27
C THR A 126 12.80 -8.54 -10.66
N ILE A 127 12.77 -7.21 -10.56
CA ILE A 127 13.93 -6.34 -10.82
C ILE A 127 15.04 -6.68 -9.82
N GLY A 128 14.74 -6.74 -8.53
CA GLY A 128 15.71 -7.10 -7.49
C GLY A 128 16.37 -8.45 -7.75
N HIS A 129 15.58 -9.49 -8.05
CA HIS A 129 16.11 -10.82 -8.38
C HIS A 129 17.01 -10.81 -9.64
N ARG A 130 16.62 -10.09 -10.70
CA ARG A 130 17.43 -10.01 -11.91
C ARG A 130 18.73 -9.26 -11.69
N THR A 131 18.71 -8.19 -10.88
CA THR A 131 19.91 -7.42 -10.53
C THR A 131 20.88 -8.30 -9.75
N LEU A 132 20.43 -8.96 -8.68
CA LEU A 132 21.24 -9.90 -7.92
C LEU A 132 21.82 -11.01 -8.79
N LYS A 133 21.01 -11.62 -9.65
CA LYS A 133 21.48 -12.68 -10.57
C LYS A 133 22.52 -12.17 -11.57
N SER A 134 22.42 -10.91 -12.02
CA SER A 134 23.40 -10.29 -12.92
C SER A 134 24.74 -10.08 -12.21
N ASP A 135 24.72 -9.57 -10.99
CA ASP A 135 25.93 -9.33 -10.20
C ASP A 135 26.62 -10.63 -9.81
N LEU A 136 25.83 -11.65 -9.52
CA LEU A 136 26.32 -12.99 -9.27
C LEU A 136 27.02 -13.61 -10.49
N ARG A 137 26.57 -13.35 -11.71
CA ARG A 137 27.24 -13.81 -12.93
C ARG A 137 28.56 -13.11 -13.22
N LYS A 138 28.72 -11.84 -12.82
CA LYS A 138 29.93 -11.05 -13.04
C LYS A 138 31.04 -11.38 -12.06
N LYS A 139 30.71 -11.76 -10.85
CA LYS A 139 31.69 -12.25 -9.87
C LYS A 139 31.90 -13.74 -10.13
N HIS A 140 33.15 -14.21 -10.14
CA HIS A 140 33.49 -15.64 -10.10
C HIS A 140 33.05 -16.25 -8.76
N ILE A 141 31.73 -16.43 -8.59
CA ILE A 141 31.02 -16.58 -7.31
C ILE A 141 31.25 -17.95 -6.69
N LEU A 142 31.69 -18.90 -7.47
CA LEU A 142 31.94 -20.26 -6.99
C LEU A 142 33.37 -20.45 -6.45
N SER A 143 34.06 -19.36 -6.09
CA SER A 143 35.41 -19.42 -5.53
C SER A 143 35.46 -19.74 -4.04
N SER A 144 34.33 -19.66 -3.32
CA SER A 144 34.26 -20.00 -1.91
C SER A 144 32.92 -20.67 -1.55
N TRP A 145 32.94 -21.50 -0.52
CA TRP A 145 31.72 -22.17 -0.02
C TRP A 145 30.65 -21.19 0.48
N SER A 146 31.08 -20.12 1.15
CA SER A 146 30.17 -19.04 1.58
C SER A 146 29.43 -18.40 0.42
N ALA A 147 30.11 -18.15 -0.71
CA ALA A 147 29.47 -17.58 -1.89
C ALA A 147 28.47 -18.54 -2.56
N VAL A 148 28.70 -19.85 -2.47
CA VAL A 148 27.72 -20.88 -2.93
C VAL A 148 26.47 -20.86 -2.06
N ILE A 149 26.62 -20.79 -0.73
CA ILE A 149 25.48 -20.72 0.19
C ILE A 149 24.69 -19.44 -0.04
N GLU A 150 25.36 -18.29 -0.17
CA GLU A 150 24.73 -17.00 -0.45
C GLU A 150 23.94 -17.01 -1.77
N TYR A 151 24.50 -17.64 -2.80
CA TYR A 151 23.79 -17.88 -4.05
C TYR A 151 22.55 -18.75 -3.85
N CYS A 152 22.62 -19.84 -3.12
CA CYS A 152 21.50 -20.73 -2.84
C CYS A 152 20.39 -19.98 -2.07
N HIS A 153 20.75 -19.20 -1.08
CA HIS A 153 19.81 -18.35 -0.35
C HIS A 153 19.12 -17.34 -1.28
N ALA A 154 19.86 -16.59 -2.06
CA ALA A 154 19.32 -15.60 -2.97
C ALA A 154 18.44 -16.22 -4.08
N ALA A 155 18.76 -17.44 -4.51
CA ALA A 155 18.05 -18.12 -5.59
C ALA A 155 16.79 -18.87 -5.15
N MET A 156 16.67 -19.22 -3.87
CA MET A 156 15.61 -20.08 -3.34
C MET A 156 14.75 -19.42 -2.25
N ALA A 157 15.18 -18.32 -1.64
CA ALA A 157 14.54 -17.72 -0.46
C ALA A 157 13.07 -17.31 -0.68
N TYR A 158 12.65 -17.11 -1.93
CA TYR A 158 11.30 -16.63 -2.27
C TYR A 158 10.51 -17.61 -3.15
N GLU A 159 11.02 -18.82 -3.32
CA GLU A 159 10.29 -19.84 -4.06
C GLU A 159 9.24 -20.50 -3.17
N THR A 160 8.03 -20.59 -3.66
CA THR A 160 6.89 -21.19 -2.94
C THR A 160 6.80 -22.72 -3.11
N LYS A 161 7.65 -23.26 -4.00
CA LYS A 161 7.71 -24.70 -4.30
C LYS A 161 9.10 -25.23 -3.97
N GLU A 162 9.17 -26.42 -3.42
CA GLU A 162 10.43 -27.13 -3.25
C GLU A 162 11.12 -27.31 -4.59
N GLN A 163 12.39 -26.92 -4.67
CA GLN A 163 13.21 -27.03 -5.88
C GLN A 163 14.49 -27.78 -5.56
N PHE A 164 14.81 -28.75 -6.39
CA PHE A 164 16.10 -29.41 -6.41
C PHE A 164 16.98 -28.74 -7.48
N ARG A 165 18.13 -28.20 -7.09
CA ARG A 165 19.08 -27.56 -8.01
C ARG A 165 20.44 -28.21 -7.92
N ILE A 166 20.99 -28.54 -9.07
CA ILE A 166 22.36 -29.10 -9.18
C ILE A 166 23.29 -27.97 -9.62
N LEU A 167 24.30 -27.69 -8.82
CA LEU A 167 25.35 -26.71 -9.15
C LEU A 167 26.58 -27.45 -9.67
N PHE A 168 26.89 -27.25 -10.92
CA PHE A 168 28.14 -27.74 -11.51
C PHE A 168 29.23 -26.65 -11.34
N SER A 169 30.19 -26.87 -10.43
CA SER A 169 31.32 -25.98 -10.24
C SER A 169 32.61 -26.71 -10.61
N PRO A 170 33.39 -26.21 -11.58
CA PRO A 170 34.68 -26.77 -11.89
C PRO A 170 35.71 -26.61 -10.77
N PHE A 171 35.40 -25.73 -9.79
CA PHE A 171 36.30 -25.45 -8.65
C PHE A 171 36.15 -26.45 -7.50
N LEU A 172 35.00 -27.04 -7.30
CA LEU A 172 34.75 -28.04 -6.24
C LEU A 172 35.47 -29.38 -6.52
N PHE A 173 35.82 -29.64 -7.77
CA PHE A 173 36.58 -30.85 -8.15
C PHE A 173 38.09 -30.75 -7.87
N ARG A 174 38.63 -29.53 -7.68
CA ARG A 174 40.06 -29.31 -7.48
C ARG A 174 40.54 -29.44 -6.01
N LEU A 175 39.64 -29.53 -5.06
CA LEU A 175 39.96 -29.59 -3.62
C LEU A 175 40.08 -31.04 -3.09
N ARG A 176 40.03 -32.05 -3.95
CA ARG A 176 39.99 -33.43 -3.48
C ARG A 176 41.28 -34.23 -3.66
N PHE A 177 42.36 -33.65 -4.17
CA PHE A 177 43.62 -34.35 -4.29
C PHE A 177 44.78 -33.44 -3.88
N ASN A 178 45.08 -33.42 -2.58
CA ASN A 178 46.37 -33.30 -1.95
C ASN A 178 46.33 -33.94 -0.59
#